data_fb9913f435e12c9818b490d835b98ecc
#
_entry.id   fb9913f435e12c9818b490d835b98ecc
#
_cell.length_a   1.000
_cell.length_b   1.000
_cell.length_c   1.000
_cell.angle_alpha   90.00
_cell.angle_beta   90.00
_cell.angle_gamma   90.00
#
_symmetry.space_group_name_H-M   'P 1'
#
loop_
_entity.id
_entity.type
_entity.pdbx_description
1 polymer ?
#
loop_
_entity_poly.entity_id
_entity_poly.type
_entity_poly.pdbx_seq_one_letter_code
_entity_poly.pdbx_strand_id
1 'polypeptide(L)'
;MYANKVKKVVAVHDLSGVGRVSLTVVIPILSSMGFQVCPLPTAVLSSHTQYPEFSFLDLTDEMPKIISEWKKLEVQFDAFYTGYLGSPRQIHIVSDFIDDFRRPDGLVVVDPVLGDNGRLYANFHESMIDEMKHLITKADVVTPNLTELFYLLGIPYKEMNTDEELKLSLIHISEPTRQEAIS
;
A
#
# COMPACT_ATOMS: atom_id res chain seq x y z
N MET A 1 21.44 -7.06 29.24
CA MET A 1 20.96 -7.87 28.10
C MET A 1 19.94 -7.04 27.36
N TYR A 2 20.29 -6.45 26.22
CA TYR A 2 19.29 -5.82 25.34
C TYR A 2 18.54 -6.98 24.65
N ALA A 3 17.35 -7.32 25.17
CA ALA A 3 16.44 -8.17 24.43
C ALA A 3 16.12 -7.43 23.11
N ASN A 4 16.62 -7.92 21.99
CA ASN A 4 16.23 -7.44 20.67
C ASN A 4 14.71 -7.62 20.55
N LYS A 5 13.97 -6.53 20.79
CA LYS A 5 12.51 -6.56 20.67
C LYS A 5 12.20 -6.83 19.20
N VAL A 6 11.51 -7.93 18.92
CA VAL A 6 11.10 -8.29 17.56
C VAL A 6 10.32 -7.10 16.97
N LYS A 7 10.78 -6.58 15.83
CA LYS A 7 10.12 -5.47 15.15
C LYS A 7 8.80 -5.92 14.56
N LYS A 8 7.78 -5.07 14.71
CA LYS A 8 6.42 -5.31 14.21
C LYS A 8 6.18 -4.55 12.92
N VAL A 9 5.69 -5.26 11.91
CA VAL A 9 5.31 -4.70 10.61
C VAL A 9 3.81 -4.89 10.41
N VAL A 10 3.09 -3.80 10.19
CA VAL A 10 1.71 -3.88 9.71
C VAL A 10 1.71 -4.17 8.22
N ALA A 11 1.00 -5.21 7.81
CA ALA A 11 0.80 -5.56 6.42
C ALA A 11 -0.68 -5.33 6.04
N VAL A 12 -0.93 -4.29 5.25
CA VAL A 12 -2.28 -3.88 4.81
C VAL A 12 -2.48 -4.34 3.38
N HIS A 13 -3.06 -5.53 3.21
CA HIS A 13 -3.27 -6.16 1.91
C HIS A 13 -4.53 -7.04 1.95
N ASP A 14 -5.01 -7.46 0.78
CA ASP A 14 -6.00 -8.53 0.70
C ASP A 14 -5.42 -9.90 1.11
N LEU A 15 -6.33 -10.82 1.44
CA LEU A 15 -6.01 -12.22 1.67
C LEU A 15 -6.64 -13.07 0.56
N SER A 16 -5.85 -13.48 -0.41
CA SER A 16 -6.25 -14.39 -1.49
C SER A 16 -5.95 -15.84 -1.12
N GLY A 17 -6.98 -16.71 -1.11
CA GLY A 17 -6.86 -18.11 -0.69
C GLY A 17 -6.00 -18.96 -1.63
N VAL A 18 -6.22 -18.82 -2.95
CA VAL A 18 -5.44 -19.49 -3.99
C VAL A 18 -4.64 -18.46 -4.76
N GLY A 19 -3.31 -18.65 -4.83
CA GLY A 19 -2.36 -17.77 -5.47
C GLY A 19 -1.20 -17.43 -4.54
N ARG A 20 -0.13 -16.92 -5.12
CA ARG A 20 1.04 -16.44 -4.37
C ARG A 20 1.09 -14.93 -4.45
N VAL A 21 0.17 -14.27 -3.76
CA VAL A 21 -0.03 -12.82 -3.80
C VAL A 21 -0.41 -12.29 -2.41
N SER A 22 -0.26 -11.00 -2.21
CA SER A 22 -0.77 -10.26 -1.05
C SER A 22 -0.36 -10.88 0.30
N LEU A 23 -1.22 -10.98 1.30
CA LEU A 23 -0.87 -11.48 2.64
C LEU A 23 -0.30 -12.89 2.63
N THR A 24 -0.69 -13.77 1.70
CA THR A 24 -0.15 -15.13 1.62
C THR A 24 1.33 -15.19 1.25
N VAL A 25 1.87 -14.10 0.69
CA VAL A 25 3.29 -13.92 0.37
C VAL A 25 3.99 -13.03 1.39
N VAL A 26 3.37 -11.92 1.76
CA VAL A 26 3.95 -10.93 2.68
C VAL A 26 4.24 -11.54 4.05
N ILE A 27 3.28 -12.30 4.61
CA ILE A 27 3.43 -12.90 5.94
C ILE A 27 4.64 -13.85 6.00
N PRO A 28 4.77 -14.88 5.16
CA PRO A 28 5.89 -15.81 5.26
C PRO A 28 7.23 -15.13 4.96
N ILE A 29 7.31 -14.21 4.01
CA ILE A 29 8.54 -13.51 3.67
C ILE A 29 9.03 -12.68 4.85
N LEU A 30 8.21 -11.75 5.35
CA LEU A 30 8.61 -10.89 6.46
C LEU A 30 8.84 -11.65 7.75
N SER A 31 8.07 -12.73 8.01
CA SER A 31 8.29 -13.60 9.16
C SER A 31 9.63 -14.33 9.07
N SER A 32 10.02 -14.81 7.88
CA SER A 32 11.32 -15.44 7.67
C SER A 32 12.50 -14.48 7.85
N MET A 33 12.26 -13.17 7.65
CA MET A 33 13.24 -12.11 7.92
C MET A 33 13.31 -11.72 9.40
N GLY A 34 12.51 -12.34 10.27
CA GLY A 34 12.52 -12.12 11.72
C GLY A 34 11.58 -11.01 12.21
N PHE A 35 10.66 -10.55 11.38
CA PHE A 35 9.63 -9.58 11.78
C PHE A 35 8.39 -10.27 12.34
N GLN A 36 7.72 -9.62 13.30
CA GLN A 36 6.35 -9.95 13.66
C GLN A 36 5.41 -9.23 12.69
N VAL A 37 4.78 -9.98 11.80
CA VAL A 37 3.81 -9.42 10.87
C VAL A 37 2.45 -9.30 11.56
N CYS A 38 1.84 -8.11 11.47
CA CYS A 38 0.51 -7.81 11.99
C CYS A 38 -0.40 -7.53 10.78
N PRO A 39 -1.15 -8.54 10.29
CA PRO A 39 -1.97 -8.36 9.10
C PRO A 39 -3.22 -7.51 9.39
N LEU A 40 -3.47 -6.50 8.55
CA LEU A 40 -4.73 -5.78 8.45
C LEU A 40 -5.35 -6.10 7.07
N PRO A 41 -6.21 -7.13 6.99
CA PRO A 41 -6.76 -7.54 5.71
C PRO A 41 -7.78 -6.51 5.19
N THR A 42 -7.65 -6.15 3.90
CA THR A 42 -8.56 -5.22 3.21
C THR A 42 -9.74 -5.95 2.58
N ALA A 43 -9.52 -7.20 2.18
CA ALA A 43 -10.53 -8.10 1.64
C ALA A 43 -10.10 -9.55 1.82
N VAL A 44 -11.05 -10.48 1.72
CA VAL A 44 -10.77 -11.91 1.59
C VAL A 44 -11.32 -12.39 0.26
N LEU A 45 -10.46 -13.04 -0.52
CA LEU A 45 -10.79 -13.61 -1.82
C LEU A 45 -10.58 -15.13 -1.81
N SER A 46 -11.41 -15.88 -2.52
CA SER A 46 -11.17 -17.32 -2.71
C SER A 46 -9.90 -17.61 -3.51
N SER A 47 -9.58 -16.71 -4.47
CA SER A 47 -8.40 -16.74 -5.33
C SER A 47 -8.06 -15.35 -5.80
N HIS A 48 -6.85 -15.12 -6.35
CA HIS A 48 -6.51 -13.83 -6.91
C HIS A 48 -7.31 -13.47 -8.17
N THR A 49 -7.40 -12.20 -8.49
CA THR A 49 -8.30 -11.63 -9.50
C THR A 49 -7.99 -12.00 -10.96
N GLN A 50 -6.91 -12.73 -11.25
CA GLN A 50 -6.64 -13.27 -12.58
C GLN A 50 -7.44 -14.54 -12.91
N TYR A 51 -8.07 -15.18 -11.90
CA TYR A 51 -9.03 -16.25 -12.16
C TYR A 51 -10.34 -15.65 -12.66
N PRO A 52 -11.06 -16.35 -13.57
CA PRO A 52 -12.28 -15.81 -14.19
C PRO A 52 -13.42 -15.62 -13.19
N GLU A 53 -13.43 -16.40 -12.12
CA GLU A 53 -14.42 -16.32 -11.05
C GLU A 53 -13.76 -16.46 -9.69
N PHE A 54 -14.17 -15.63 -8.75
CA PHE A 54 -13.73 -15.68 -7.35
C PHE A 54 -14.80 -15.10 -6.42
N SER A 55 -14.84 -15.57 -5.18
CA SER A 55 -15.61 -14.92 -4.13
C SER A 55 -14.81 -13.76 -3.56
N PHE A 56 -15.49 -12.69 -3.19
CA PHE A 56 -14.90 -11.49 -2.64
C PHE A 56 -15.68 -11.02 -1.42
N LEU A 57 -14.99 -10.85 -0.31
CA LEU A 57 -15.52 -10.26 0.92
C LEU A 57 -14.74 -8.99 1.22
N ASP A 58 -15.40 -7.85 1.09
CA ASP A 58 -14.86 -6.55 1.48
C ASP A 58 -14.77 -6.44 3.00
N LEU A 59 -13.64 -5.96 3.52
CA LEU A 59 -13.42 -5.78 4.96
C LEU A 59 -13.33 -4.31 5.39
N THR A 60 -13.76 -3.38 4.54
CA THR A 60 -13.71 -1.93 4.82
C THR A 60 -14.32 -1.57 6.18
N ASP A 61 -15.43 -2.20 6.56
CA ASP A 61 -16.11 -1.92 7.83
C ASP A 61 -15.45 -2.62 9.04
N GLU A 62 -14.63 -3.64 8.82
CA GLU A 62 -13.89 -4.34 9.88
C GLU A 62 -12.54 -3.68 10.19
N MET A 63 -11.89 -3.05 9.21
CA MET A 63 -10.59 -2.41 9.40
C MET A 63 -10.57 -1.42 10.58
N PRO A 64 -11.51 -0.47 10.71
CA PRO A 64 -11.52 0.45 11.86
C PRO A 64 -11.72 -0.26 13.20
N LYS A 65 -12.45 -1.37 13.23
CA LYS A 65 -12.68 -2.15 14.46
C LYS A 65 -11.38 -2.81 14.91
N ILE A 66 -10.66 -3.43 13.99
CA ILE A 66 -9.33 -4.03 14.25
C ILE A 66 -8.35 -2.96 14.76
N ILE A 67 -8.27 -1.82 14.07
CA ILE A 67 -7.41 -0.69 14.46
C ILE A 67 -7.76 -0.18 15.85
N SER A 68 -9.06 -0.06 16.17
CA SER A 68 -9.53 0.37 17.49
C SER A 68 -9.09 -0.59 18.61
N GLU A 69 -9.14 -1.91 18.38
CA GLU A 69 -8.65 -2.88 19.35
C GLU A 69 -7.12 -2.78 19.51
N TRP A 70 -6.36 -2.58 18.43
CA TRP A 70 -4.92 -2.36 18.52
C TRP A 70 -4.56 -1.08 19.28
N LYS A 71 -5.39 -0.03 19.18
CA LYS A 71 -5.24 1.19 19.96
C LYS A 71 -5.44 0.95 21.45
N LYS A 72 -6.45 0.16 21.85
CA LYS A 72 -6.68 -0.25 23.25
C LYS A 72 -5.54 -1.11 23.82
N LEU A 73 -4.92 -1.92 22.97
CA LEU A 73 -3.76 -2.75 23.33
C LEU A 73 -2.44 -1.96 23.36
N GLU A 74 -2.47 -0.67 23.03
CA GLU A 74 -1.30 0.22 22.97
C GLU A 74 -0.18 -0.36 22.08
N VAL A 75 -0.57 -1.07 20.99
CA VAL A 75 0.40 -1.67 20.07
C VAL A 75 1.12 -0.56 19.31
N GLN A 76 2.43 -0.68 19.23
CA GLN A 76 3.28 0.17 18.41
C GLN A 76 3.88 -0.63 17.27
N PHE A 77 3.99 -0.01 16.09
CA PHE A 77 4.53 -0.61 14.90
C PHE A 77 5.82 0.07 14.47
N ASP A 78 6.78 -0.73 13.99
CA ASP A 78 8.05 -0.26 13.49
C ASP A 78 7.98 0.04 11.98
N ALA A 79 7.03 -0.57 11.26
CA ALA A 79 6.79 -0.29 9.86
C ALA A 79 5.34 -0.58 9.44
N PHE A 80 4.93 0.08 8.36
CA PHE A 80 3.69 -0.13 7.62
C PHE A 80 4.05 -0.54 6.19
N TYR A 81 3.40 -1.57 5.69
CA TYR A 81 3.51 -1.98 4.29
C TYR A 81 2.11 -2.18 3.71
N THR A 82 1.74 -1.34 2.76
CA THR A 82 0.43 -1.36 2.12
C THR A 82 0.52 -1.93 0.70
N GLY A 83 -0.53 -2.60 0.27
CA GLY A 83 -0.73 -3.06 -1.09
C GLY A 83 -2.16 -2.75 -1.55
N TYR A 84 -2.92 -3.77 -1.96
CA TYR A 84 -4.27 -3.57 -2.49
C TYR A 84 -5.23 -2.91 -1.48
N LEU A 85 -5.76 -1.75 -1.87
CA LEU A 85 -6.82 -1.01 -1.19
C LEU A 85 -8.00 -0.88 -2.15
N GLY A 86 -9.14 -1.48 -1.80
CA GLY A 86 -10.28 -1.67 -2.71
C GLY A 86 -11.17 -0.44 -2.90
N SER A 87 -10.97 0.64 -2.14
CA SER A 87 -11.81 1.85 -2.21
C SER A 87 -11.11 3.09 -1.66
N PRO A 88 -11.55 4.31 -2.05
CA PRO A 88 -11.09 5.55 -1.43
C PRO A 88 -11.23 5.54 0.09
N ARG A 89 -12.32 4.95 0.60
CA ARG A 89 -12.54 4.82 2.05
C ARG A 89 -11.46 3.98 2.74
N GLN A 90 -11.00 2.90 2.12
CA GLN A 90 -9.88 2.11 2.66
C GLN A 90 -8.58 2.94 2.68
N ILE A 91 -8.34 3.73 1.64
CA ILE A 91 -7.16 4.62 1.59
C ILE A 91 -7.20 5.63 2.75
N HIS A 92 -8.34 6.26 3.02
CA HIS A 92 -8.51 7.16 4.16
C HIS A 92 -8.28 6.46 5.50
N ILE A 93 -8.88 5.27 5.70
CA ILE A 93 -8.69 4.49 6.94
C ILE A 93 -7.20 4.21 7.16
N VAL A 94 -6.48 3.81 6.12
CA VAL A 94 -5.04 3.52 6.21
C VAL A 94 -4.22 4.79 6.45
N SER A 95 -4.57 5.89 5.80
CA SER A 95 -3.94 7.19 6.01
C SER A 95 -4.04 7.64 7.47
N ASP A 96 -5.25 7.59 8.05
CA ASP A 96 -5.49 7.95 9.46
C ASP A 96 -4.77 6.97 10.40
N PHE A 97 -4.76 5.68 10.05
CA PHE A 97 -4.07 4.66 10.83
C PHE A 97 -2.56 4.89 10.88
N ILE A 98 -1.94 5.29 9.78
CA ILE A 98 -0.52 5.66 9.74
C ILE A 98 -0.26 6.87 10.65
N ASP A 99 -1.08 7.92 10.58
CA ASP A 99 -0.93 9.11 11.43
C ASP A 99 -1.04 8.80 12.91
N ASP A 100 -2.00 7.94 13.28
CA ASP A 100 -2.28 7.56 14.68
C ASP A 100 -1.18 6.68 15.30
N PHE A 101 -0.52 5.82 14.50
CA PHE A 101 0.32 4.74 15.03
C PHE A 101 1.78 4.80 14.57
N ARG A 102 2.11 5.66 13.60
CA ARG A 102 3.49 5.80 13.11
C ARG A 102 4.38 6.35 14.22
N ARG A 103 5.44 5.61 14.52
CA ARG A 103 6.53 6.10 15.39
C ARG A 103 7.38 7.12 14.64
N PRO A 104 8.11 8.01 15.32
CA PRO A 104 9.00 8.98 14.67
C PRO A 104 10.08 8.33 13.78
N ASP A 105 10.49 7.09 14.12
CA ASP A 105 11.45 6.27 13.38
C ASP A 105 10.78 5.15 12.57
N GLY A 106 9.45 5.17 12.48
CA GLY A 106 8.65 4.14 11.78
C GLY A 106 8.71 4.31 10.26
N LEU A 107 8.94 3.20 9.55
CA LEU A 107 9.00 3.16 8.08
C LEU A 107 7.60 2.97 7.49
N VAL A 108 7.28 3.74 6.45
CA VAL A 108 6.04 3.57 5.67
C VAL A 108 6.40 3.21 4.23
N VAL A 109 6.01 2.02 3.80
CA VAL A 109 6.17 1.52 2.44
C VAL A 109 4.79 1.41 1.81
N VAL A 110 4.59 2.10 0.69
CA VAL A 110 3.33 2.08 -0.07
C VAL A 110 3.56 1.45 -1.43
N ASP A 111 2.90 0.33 -1.67
CA ASP A 111 2.72 -0.25 -2.99
C ASP A 111 1.38 0.29 -3.55
N PRO A 112 1.42 1.22 -4.52
CA PRO A 112 0.21 1.91 -4.97
C PRO A 112 -0.55 1.09 -6.00
N VAL A 113 -1.05 -0.07 -5.60
CA VAL A 113 -1.74 -1.04 -6.46
C VAL A 113 -2.96 -0.39 -7.12
N LEU A 114 -2.79 0.10 -8.36
CA LEU A 114 -3.83 0.79 -9.14
C LEU A 114 -4.15 0.07 -10.46
N GLY A 115 -3.16 -0.52 -11.08
CA GLY A 115 -3.33 -1.14 -12.41
C GLY A 115 -2.06 -1.78 -12.95
N ASP A 116 -2.18 -2.37 -14.13
CA ASP A 116 -1.07 -3.01 -14.85
C ASP A 116 -1.29 -2.94 -16.36
N ASN A 117 -0.21 -3.09 -17.16
CA ASN A 117 -0.25 -3.09 -18.63
C ASN A 117 -0.98 -1.87 -19.23
N GLY A 118 -0.75 -0.68 -18.68
CA GLY A 118 -1.33 0.58 -19.13
C GLY A 118 -2.80 0.79 -18.77
N ARG A 119 -3.39 -0.04 -17.91
CA ARG A 119 -4.81 0.01 -17.54
C ARG A 119 -5.02 -0.06 -16.03
N LEU A 120 -5.99 0.71 -15.54
CA LEU A 120 -6.47 0.53 -14.17
C LEU A 120 -7.17 -0.82 -14.02
N TYR A 121 -7.13 -1.38 -12.81
CA TYR A 121 -7.95 -2.55 -12.48
C TYR A 121 -9.46 -2.22 -12.59
N ALA A 122 -10.27 -3.23 -12.90
CA ALA A 122 -11.67 -3.06 -13.30
C ALA A 122 -12.56 -2.29 -12.29
N ASN A 123 -12.19 -2.31 -11.01
CA ASN A 123 -12.96 -1.65 -9.94
C ASN A 123 -12.37 -0.28 -9.54
N PHE A 124 -11.35 0.23 -10.25
CA PHE A 124 -10.70 1.48 -9.92
C PHE A 124 -11.15 2.61 -10.82
N HIS A 125 -11.33 3.79 -10.23
CA HIS A 125 -11.75 5.03 -10.87
C HIS A 125 -10.71 6.12 -10.59
N GLU A 126 -10.83 7.25 -11.31
CA GLU A 126 -9.90 8.39 -11.15
C GLU A 126 -9.80 8.89 -9.71
N SER A 127 -10.90 8.84 -8.94
CA SER A 127 -10.88 9.20 -7.51
C SER A 127 -9.91 8.36 -6.68
N MET A 128 -9.65 7.12 -7.07
CA MET A 128 -8.65 6.26 -6.40
C MET A 128 -7.23 6.79 -6.61
N ILE A 129 -6.95 7.36 -7.77
CA ILE A 129 -5.63 7.90 -8.11
C ILE A 129 -5.32 9.09 -7.21
N ASP A 130 -6.27 10.01 -7.04
CA ASP A 130 -6.06 11.21 -6.22
C ASP A 130 -5.89 10.87 -4.74
N GLU A 131 -6.69 9.93 -4.22
CA GLU A 131 -6.53 9.44 -2.86
C GLU A 131 -5.19 8.69 -2.66
N MET A 132 -4.77 7.92 -3.65
CA MET A 132 -3.47 7.24 -3.61
C MET A 132 -2.32 8.25 -3.65
N LYS A 133 -2.42 9.33 -4.44
CA LYS A 133 -1.45 10.44 -4.41
C LYS A 133 -1.34 11.05 -3.02
N HIS A 134 -2.46 11.19 -2.30
CA HIS A 134 -2.43 11.67 -0.92
C HIS A 134 -1.74 10.66 0.00
N LEU A 135 -2.05 9.37 -0.11
CA LEU A 135 -1.43 8.34 0.73
C LEU A 135 0.09 8.26 0.54
N ILE A 136 0.58 8.32 -0.70
CA ILE A 136 2.02 8.25 -0.99
C ILE A 136 2.81 9.43 -0.42
N THR A 137 2.18 10.58 -0.11
CA THR A 137 2.88 11.69 0.57
C THR A 137 3.34 11.33 1.98
N LYS A 138 2.76 10.28 2.57
CA LYS A 138 3.13 9.77 3.90
C LYS A 138 4.20 8.68 3.85
N ALA A 139 4.50 8.18 2.65
CA ALA A 139 5.44 7.10 2.44
C ALA A 139 6.89 7.55 2.52
N ASP A 140 7.74 6.72 3.08
CA ASP A 140 9.19 6.84 2.97
C ASP A 140 9.71 6.10 1.72
N VAL A 141 8.96 5.07 1.28
CA VAL A 141 9.27 4.29 0.08
C VAL A 141 7.97 4.01 -0.67
N VAL A 142 7.98 4.21 -1.97
CA VAL A 142 6.87 3.87 -2.89
C VAL A 142 7.39 2.90 -3.94
N THR A 143 6.63 1.85 -4.26
CA THR A 143 7.02 0.79 -5.19
C THR A 143 6.07 0.66 -6.39
N PRO A 144 5.82 1.72 -7.17
CA PRO A 144 4.90 1.68 -8.28
C PRO A 144 5.48 0.86 -9.44
N ASN A 145 4.63 0.08 -10.12
CA ASN A 145 4.93 -0.39 -11.45
C ASN A 145 4.82 0.75 -12.48
N LEU A 146 5.20 0.49 -13.73
CA LEU A 146 5.20 1.52 -14.76
C LEU A 146 3.82 2.14 -15.01
N THR A 147 2.77 1.34 -14.99
CA THR A 147 1.38 1.80 -15.17
C THR A 147 0.97 2.74 -14.05
N GLU A 148 1.21 2.34 -12.82
CA GLU A 148 0.91 3.12 -11.62
C GLU A 148 1.67 4.44 -11.61
N LEU A 149 2.95 4.41 -12.00
CA LEU A 149 3.78 5.59 -12.13
C LEU A 149 3.14 6.63 -13.07
N PHE A 150 2.67 6.21 -14.25
CA PHE A 150 2.05 7.10 -15.22
C PHE A 150 0.73 7.69 -14.70
N TYR A 151 -0.11 6.88 -14.06
CA TYR A 151 -1.35 7.37 -13.45
C TYR A 151 -1.08 8.35 -12.31
N LEU A 152 -0.11 8.07 -11.45
CA LEU A 152 0.27 8.96 -10.35
C LEU A 152 0.84 10.28 -10.85
N LEU A 153 1.59 10.29 -11.93
CA LEU A 153 2.11 11.51 -12.58
C LEU A 153 1.06 12.26 -13.42
N GLY A 154 -0.07 11.62 -13.74
CA GLY A 154 -1.10 12.21 -14.60
C GLY A 154 -0.67 12.38 -16.06
N ILE A 155 0.24 11.54 -16.53
CA ILE A 155 0.74 11.55 -17.91
C ILE A 155 0.26 10.31 -18.67
N PRO A 156 0.09 10.39 -20.01
CA PRO A 156 -0.31 9.25 -20.82
C PRO A 156 0.67 8.09 -20.71
N TYR A 157 0.16 6.87 -20.56
CA TYR A 157 0.99 5.67 -20.53
C TYR A 157 1.76 5.52 -21.85
N LYS A 158 3.05 5.27 -21.73
CA LYS A 158 3.93 4.87 -22.83
C LYS A 158 4.91 3.83 -22.33
N GLU A 159 5.28 2.90 -23.20
CA GLU A 159 6.41 2.02 -22.89
C GLU A 159 7.69 2.84 -22.81
N MET A 160 8.43 2.66 -21.71
CA MET A 160 9.72 3.29 -21.53
C MET A 160 10.82 2.35 -22.00
N ASN A 161 11.69 2.89 -22.82
CA ASN A 161 12.76 2.08 -23.43
C ASN A 161 14.13 2.29 -22.79
N THR A 162 14.23 3.21 -21.82
CA THR A 162 15.48 3.52 -21.14
C THR A 162 15.33 3.66 -19.63
N ASP A 163 16.36 3.23 -18.90
CA ASP A 163 16.45 3.42 -17.44
C ASP A 163 16.48 4.91 -17.04
N GLU A 164 16.92 5.80 -17.92
CA GLU A 164 16.98 7.24 -17.67
C GLU A 164 15.59 7.87 -17.68
N GLU A 165 14.70 7.48 -18.60
CA GLU A 165 13.31 7.92 -18.62
C GLU A 165 12.57 7.47 -17.34
N LEU A 166 12.84 6.23 -16.89
CA LEU A 166 12.28 5.68 -15.67
C LEU A 166 12.74 6.46 -14.44
N LYS A 167 14.03 6.76 -14.32
CA LYS A 167 14.61 7.53 -13.22
C LYS A 167 14.05 8.94 -13.14
N LEU A 168 13.91 9.63 -14.27
CA LEU A 168 13.32 10.98 -14.32
C LEU A 168 11.88 11.00 -13.82
N SER A 169 11.10 9.97 -14.18
CA SER A 169 9.72 9.83 -13.72
C SER A 169 9.61 9.57 -12.21
N LEU A 170 10.51 8.76 -11.64
CA LEU A 170 10.55 8.49 -10.20
C LEU A 170 10.95 9.74 -9.37
N ILE A 171 11.83 10.60 -9.89
CA ILE A 171 12.21 11.86 -9.23
C ILE A 171 11.01 12.81 -9.13
N HIS A 172 10.14 12.85 -10.14
CA HIS A 172 8.94 13.70 -10.13
C HIS A 172 7.89 13.27 -9.10
N ILE A 173 7.84 11.99 -8.69
CA ILE A 173 6.94 11.53 -7.61
C ILE A 173 7.47 11.99 -6.23
N SER A 174 8.76 11.99 -6.04
CA SER A 174 9.38 12.32 -4.75
C SER A 174 9.52 13.82 -4.46
N GLU A 175 9.27 14.70 -5.45
CA GLU A 175 9.40 16.16 -5.31
C GLU A 175 8.13 16.97 -5.72
N PRO A 176 6.89 16.57 -5.39
CA PRO A 176 5.70 17.34 -5.80
C PRO A 176 5.58 18.70 -5.12
N THR A 177 6.35 18.98 -4.06
CA THR A 177 6.15 20.14 -3.18
C THR A 177 7.11 21.32 -3.43
N ARG A 178 8.07 21.22 -4.34
CA ARG A 178 9.01 22.31 -4.60
C ARG A 178 8.55 23.37 -5.62
N GLN A 179 7.56 23.08 -6.43
CA GLN A 179 7.09 24.01 -7.48
C GLN A 179 5.97 24.97 -7.07
N GLU A 180 5.26 24.74 -5.98
CA GLU A 180 4.21 25.67 -5.50
C GLU A 180 4.73 26.74 -4.53
N ALA A 181 6.00 26.73 -4.16
CA ALA A 181 6.58 27.72 -3.23
C ALA A 181 7.24 28.93 -3.93
N ILE A 182 7.13 29.05 -5.28
CA ILE A 182 7.66 30.19 -6.04
C ILE A 182 6.56 30.72 -6.97
N SER A 183 5.58 31.40 -6.40
CA SER A 183 4.76 32.39 -7.11
C SER A 183 4.17 33.40 -6.13
#